data_2d05b5ce8845418e91b34a20a4fa1cd2
#
_entry.id   2d05b5ce8845418e91b34a20a4fa1cd2
#
_cell.length_a   1.000
_cell.length_b   1.000
_cell.length_c   1.000
_cell.angle_alpha   90.00
_cell.angle_beta   90.00
_cell.angle_gamma   90.00
#
_symmetry.space_group_name_H-M   'P 1'
#
loop_
_entity.id
_entity.type
_entity.pdbx_description
1 polymer ?
#
loop_
_entity_poly.entity_id
_entity_poly.type
_entity_poly.pdbx_seq_one_letter_code
_entity_poly.pdbx_strand_id
1 'polypeptide(L)'
;MNLSLIGKHLLLMLSWLALWRLAVFMEYAPHASIWFPPAGLTFAAFLLGGWRVVGTISLACILSTIWEHYIYNDSRTIAHLLISGALFALIHSVIYGMSAQLLRGAIKRVNSYNLYHVVMRFMTVAATASLLMALGGVLVLYDGLSLASFGKSVLGWWIGDMSGILVLSPLFVAFMNRLYPKRGLLTALQYRSPLQDKRWSYGLKLSFSSLLLIAVVTLAHLFNSSEIACFVFFLALPQMWIVYTETPYHSILSLALYSVTTAALVTLYGVSAQAFIYQVALSVVACCVYFVMGVPALLSANQELNQKNQTDPLTGTFTRDYFFTLAEHQMKQAKRYRQTISLILIDVDEFKAVNDSFGHSAGDVVLQNTALEIKESLRESDILGRFGGDEFMVMLPQTNEDDAVAVAEQIRQRVERLTFSQPTLAITCSFGVTELDPKKPFQHAFELADSSLFSAKRAGRNQTLRGR
;
A
#
# COMPACT_ATOMS: atom_id res chain seq x y z
N MET A 1 -6.84 -7.40 -32.42
CA MET A 1 -6.65 -6.49 -33.57
C MET A 1 -5.16 -6.30 -33.80
N ASN A 2 -4.60 -6.98 -34.83
CA ASN A 2 -3.19 -6.85 -35.19
C ASN A 2 -2.98 -5.61 -36.09
N LEU A 3 -2.94 -4.43 -35.49
CA LEU A 3 -2.59 -3.21 -36.22
C LEU A 3 -1.08 -3.19 -36.56
N SER A 4 -0.75 -2.72 -37.77
CA SER A 4 0.64 -2.39 -38.12
C SER A 4 1.23 -1.33 -37.16
N LEU A 5 2.53 -1.21 -37.10
CA LEU A 5 3.19 -0.20 -36.27
C LEU A 5 2.68 1.21 -36.59
N ILE A 6 2.58 1.52 -37.88
CA ILE A 6 2.03 2.79 -38.40
C ILE A 6 0.60 2.99 -37.93
N GLY A 7 -0.25 1.96 -38.02
CA GLY A 7 -1.64 2.03 -37.58
C GLY A 7 -1.77 2.31 -36.07
N LYS A 8 -0.85 1.80 -35.24
CA LYS A 8 -0.82 2.10 -33.78
C LYS A 8 -0.46 3.55 -33.50
N HIS A 9 0.53 4.09 -34.21
CA HIS A 9 0.91 5.49 -34.07
C HIS A 9 -0.18 6.45 -34.56
N LEU A 10 -0.82 6.13 -35.69
CA LEU A 10 -1.94 6.91 -36.21
C LEU A 10 -3.14 6.90 -35.24
N LEU A 11 -3.50 5.73 -34.71
CA LEU A 11 -4.57 5.63 -33.70
C LEU A 11 -4.25 6.46 -32.45
N LEU A 12 -3.03 6.40 -31.96
CA LEU A 12 -2.59 7.18 -30.81
C LEU A 12 -2.72 8.68 -31.09
N MET A 13 -2.23 9.15 -32.25
CA MET A 13 -2.30 10.56 -32.64
C MET A 13 -3.75 11.06 -32.76
N LEU A 14 -4.60 10.32 -33.46
CA LEU A 14 -6.01 10.69 -33.64
C LEU A 14 -6.75 10.67 -32.29
N SER A 15 -6.51 9.68 -31.44
CA SER A 15 -7.09 9.65 -30.09
C SER A 15 -6.64 10.84 -29.26
N TRP A 16 -5.35 11.24 -29.34
CA TRP A 16 -4.81 12.38 -28.62
C TRP A 16 -5.48 13.68 -29.05
N LEU A 17 -5.59 13.92 -30.37
CA LEU A 17 -6.24 15.10 -30.93
C LEU A 17 -7.74 15.15 -30.61
N ALA A 18 -8.44 14.02 -30.65
CA ALA A 18 -9.84 13.94 -30.27
C ALA A 18 -10.06 14.28 -28.79
N LEU A 19 -9.21 13.76 -27.90
CA LEU A 19 -9.24 14.07 -26.46
C LEU A 19 -8.87 15.53 -26.19
N TRP A 20 -7.91 16.07 -26.93
CA TRP A 20 -7.56 17.50 -26.84
C TRP A 20 -8.77 18.36 -27.25
N ARG A 21 -9.44 18.02 -28.36
CA ARG A 21 -10.63 18.75 -28.81
C ARG A 21 -11.76 18.66 -27.78
N LEU A 22 -11.93 17.53 -27.13
CA LEU A 22 -12.88 17.36 -26.03
C LEU A 22 -12.52 18.26 -24.84
N ALA A 23 -11.24 18.37 -24.49
CA ALA A 23 -10.78 19.25 -23.40
C ALA A 23 -11.08 20.73 -23.69
N VAL A 24 -10.93 21.18 -24.94
CA VAL A 24 -11.26 22.55 -25.37
C VAL A 24 -12.75 22.87 -25.15
N PHE A 25 -13.65 21.92 -25.36
CA PHE A 25 -15.08 22.13 -25.05
C PHE A 25 -15.37 22.28 -23.56
N MET A 26 -14.46 21.84 -22.70
CA MET A 26 -14.60 21.89 -21.23
C MET A 26 -13.78 23.01 -20.58
N GLU A 27 -13.31 23.98 -21.39
CA GLU A 27 -12.58 25.14 -20.87
C GLU A 27 -13.50 26.08 -20.12
N TYR A 28 -13.04 26.53 -18.95
CA TYR A 28 -13.71 27.51 -18.11
C TYR A 28 -12.89 28.82 -17.97
N ALA A 29 -11.62 28.78 -18.32
CA ALA A 29 -10.71 29.91 -18.43
C ALA A 29 -9.80 29.67 -19.64
N PRO A 30 -9.15 30.68 -20.23
CA PRO A 30 -8.28 30.52 -21.39
C PRO A 30 -7.28 29.38 -21.18
N HIS A 31 -7.35 28.35 -22.02
CA HIS A 31 -6.52 27.14 -22.02
C HIS A 31 -6.55 26.33 -20.70
N ALA A 32 -7.48 26.60 -19.80
CA ALA A 32 -7.68 25.84 -18.56
C ALA A 32 -9.01 25.07 -18.64
N SER A 33 -8.95 23.78 -18.85
CA SER A 33 -10.08 22.88 -18.84
C SER A 33 -10.25 22.21 -17.46
N ILE A 34 -11.50 21.86 -17.12
CA ILE A 34 -11.80 21.12 -15.87
C ILE A 34 -10.98 19.83 -15.79
N TRP A 35 -10.64 19.28 -16.94
CA TRP A 35 -10.06 17.98 -17.07
C TRP A 35 -9.28 17.90 -18.40
N PHE A 36 -8.03 17.47 -18.34
CA PHE A 36 -7.18 17.38 -19.53
C PHE A 36 -6.81 15.93 -19.87
N PRO A 37 -7.68 15.19 -20.56
CA PRO A 37 -7.46 13.79 -20.93
C PRO A 37 -6.18 13.51 -21.70
N PRO A 38 -5.67 14.42 -22.58
CA PRO A 38 -4.42 14.22 -23.30
C PRO A 38 -3.22 13.96 -22.42
N ALA A 39 -3.13 14.60 -21.22
CA ALA A 39 -2.06 14.35 -20.25
C ALA A 39 -2.07 12.88 -19.80
N GLY A 40 -3.25 12.35 -19.48
CA GLY A 40 -3.42 10.94 -19.09
C GLY A 40 -3.04 9.97 -20.20
N LEU A 41 -3.45 10.24 -21.44
CA LEU A 41 -3.08 9.41 -22.60
C LEU A 41 -1.58 9.48 -22.90
N THR A 42 -0.98 10.66 -22.83
CA THR A 42 0.46 10.86 -23.03
C THR A 42 1.26 10.07 -22.01
N PHE A 43 0.90 10.21 -20.72
CA PHE A 43 1.57 9.48 -19.64
C PHE A 43 1.47 7.96 -19.83
N ALA A 44 0.28 7.44 -20.17
CA ALA A 44 0.07 6.03 -20.45
C ALA A 44 0.85 5.55 -21.69
N ALA A 45 0.92 6.36 -22.74
CA ALA A 45 1.68 6.05 -23.95
C ALA A 45 3.17 5.94 -23.67
N PHE A 46 3.76 6.88 -22.93
CA PHE A 46 5.17 6.80 -22.51
C PHE A 46 5.44 5.65 -21.55
N LEU A 47 4.50 5.35 -20.63
CA LEU A 47 4.63 4.25 -19.70
C LEU A 47 4.72 2.89 -20.42
N LEU A 48 3.93 2.69 -21.46
CA LEU A 48 3.88 1.45 -22.24
C LEU A 48 4.86 1.45 -23.42
N GLY A 49 4.83 2.49 -24.26
CA GLY A 49 5.61 2.63 -25.48
C GLY A 49 7.05 3.09 -25.25
N GLY A 50 7.32 3.76 -24.14
CA GLY A 50 8.60 4.42 -23.86
C GLY A 50 8.85 5.55 -24.87
N TRP A 51 10.11 5.85 -25.16
CA TRP A 51 10.49 6.93 -26.07
C TRP A 51 10.10 6.71 -27.54
N ARG A 52 9.62 5.51 -27.90
CA ARG A 52 9.15 5.21 -29.26
C ARG A 52 7.93 6.02 -29.70
N VAL A 53 7.15 6.53 -28.74
CA VAL A 53 5.94 7.32 -29.02
C VAL A 53 6.20 8.82 -29.09
N VAL A 54 7.44 9.28 -28.82
CA VAL A 54 7.77 10.71 -28.72
C VAL A 54 7.39 11.46 -30.01
N GLY A 55 7.76 10.95 -31.19
CA GLY A 55 7.44 11.60 -32.47
C GLY A 55 5.93 11.75 -32.69
N THR A 56 5.13 10.76 -32.30
CA THR A 56 3.68 10.81 -32.43
C THR A 56 3.04 11.84 -31.50
N ILE A 57 3.48 11.88 -30.24
CA ILE A 57 2.98 12.84 -29.26
C ILE A 57 3.43 14.27 -29.63
N SER A 58 4.70 14.45 -30.01
CA SER A 58 5.20 15.76 -30.45
C SER A 58 4.44 16.30 -31.67
N LEU A 59 4.17 15.44 -32.65
CA LEU A 59 3.38 15.84 -33.82
C LEU A 59 1.95 16.22 -33.43
N ALA A 60 1.31 15.45 -32.52
CA ALA A 60 -0.03 15.78 -32.03
C ALA A 60 -0.07 17.14 -31.30
N CYS A 61 0.93 17.44 -30.47
CA CYS A 61 1.07 18.74 -29.80
C CYS A 61 1.24 19.90 -30.80
N ILE A 62 2.08 19.76 -31.81
CA ILE A 62 2.26 20.79 -32.85
C ILE A 62 0.94 21.01 -33.62
N LEU A 63 0.28 19.92 -34.04
CA LEU A 63 -0.99 20.02 -34.74
C LEU A 63 -2.09 20.65 -33.88
N SER A 64 -2.15 20.37 -32.57
CA SER A 64 -3.10 21.01 -31.68
C SER A 64 -2.85 22.52 -31.55
N THR A 65 -1.58 22.96 -31.44
CA THR A 65 -1.23 24.40 -31.38
C THR A 65 -1.62 25.14 -32.65
N ILE A 66 -1.44 24.52 -33.84
CA ILE A 66 -1.90 25.07 -35.11
C ILE A 66 -3.42 25.13 -35.14
N TRP A 67 -4.11 24.06 -34.71
CA TRP A 67 -5.59 23.99 -34.69
C TRP A 67 -6.18 25.03 -33.74
N GLU A 68 -5.55 25.30 -32.60
CA GLU A 68 -5.91 26.31 -31.62
C GLU A 68 -5.97 27.73 -32.22
N HIS A 69 -4.99 28.06 -33.09
CA HIS A 69 -4.99 29.33 -33.81
C HIS A 69 -6.31 29.60 -34.59
N TYR A 70 -6.86 28.57 -35.23
CA TYR A 70 -8.14 28.70 -35.93
C TYR A 70 -9.36 28.77 -35.01
N ILE A 71 -9.27 28.22 -33.79
CA ILE A 71 -10.37 28.25 -32.83
C ILE A 71 -10.50 29.61 -32.16
N TYR A 72 -9.36 30.20 -31.77
CA TYR A 72 -9.32 31.45 -31.02
C TYR A 72 -9.05 32.71 -31.88
N ASN A 73 -9.00 32.59 -33.22
CA ASN A 73 -8.64 33.66 -34.13
C ASN A 73 -7.36 34.41 -33.70
N ASP A 74 -6.32 33.65 -33.34
CA ASP A 74 -5.07 34.17 -32.89
C ASP A 74 -4.33 34.94 -34.03
N SER A 75 -3.75 36.09 -33.74
CA SER A 75 -3.05 36.95 -34.71
C SER A 75 -1.60 36.53 -34.96
N ARG A 76 -1.08 35.51 -34.28
CA ARG A 76 0.32 35.03 -34.43
C ARG A 76 0.57 34.45 -35.81
N THR A 77 1.79 34.65 -36.30
CA THR A 77 2.22 34.06 -37.59
C THR A 77 2.39 32.56 -37.50
N ILE A 78 2.23 31.86 -38.64
CA ILE A 78 2.41 30.39 -38.70
C ILE A 78 3.80 29.96 -38.20
N ALA A 79 4.85 30.78 -38.52
CA ALA A 79 6.19 30.51 -38.02
C ALA A 79 6.26 30.54 -36.48
N HIS A 80 5.62 31.52 -35.85
CA HIS A 80 5.55 31.62 -34.39
C HIS A 80 4.79 30.45 -33.78
N LEU A 81 3.67 30.04 -34.37
CA LEU A 81 2.90 28.89 -33.94
C LEU A 81 3.67 27.58 -34.03
N LEU A 82 4.46 27.39 -35.10
CA LEU A 82 5.31 26.20 -35.24
C LEU A 82 6.40 26.16 -34.18
N ILE A 83 7.02 27.30 -33.86
CA ILE A 83 8.06 27.40 -32.82
C ILE A 83 7.45 27.13 -31.45
N SER A 84 6.33 27.78 -31.08
CA SER A 84 5.63 27.58 -29.82
C SER A 84 5.13 26.14 -29.68
N GLY A 85 4.58 25.57 -30.75
CA GLY A 85 4.14 24.17 -30.79
C GLY A 85 5.28 23.18 -30.64
N ALA A 86 6.44 23.45 -31.24
CA ALA A 86 7.63 22.62 -31.08
C ALA A 86 8.20 22.68 -29.66
N LEU A 87 8.27 23.88 -29.05
CA LEU A 87 8.69 24.07 -27.67
C LEU A 87 7.72 23.38 -26.69
N PHE A 88 6.42 23.57 -26.89
CA PHE A 88 5.40 22.88 -26.11
C PHE A 88 5.52 21.36 -26.22
N ALA A 89 5.67 20.83 -27.44
CA ALA A 89 5.86 19.41 -27.70
C ALA A 89 7.12 18.85 -27.02
N LEU A 90 8.21 19.61 -27.02
CA LEU A 90 9.46 19.25 -26.36
C LEU A 90 9.26 19.14 -24.84
N ILE A 91 8.71 20.18 -24.21
CA ILE A 91 8.47 20.24 -22.76
C ILE A 91 7.52 19.11 -22.36
N HIS A 92 6.39 18.97 -23.08
CA HIS A 92 5.38 17.95 -22.83
C HIS A 92 5.95 16.52 -22.92
N SER A 93 6.73 16.25 -23.97
CA SER A 93 7.31 14.92 -24.18
C SER A 93 8.41 14.60 -23.17
N VAL A 94 9.27 15.57 -22.83
CA VAL A 94 10.36 15.37 -21.87
C VAL A 94 9.79 15.14 -20.46
N ILE A 95 8.89 16.02 -20.01
CA ILE A 95 8.35 15.92 -18.65
C ILE A 95 7.57 14.62 -18.46
N TYR A 96 6.59 14.34 -19.32
CA TYR A 96 5.77 13.12 -19.16
C TYR A 96 6.55 11.85 -19.52
N GLY A 97 7.49 11.92 -20.47
CA GLY A 97 8.36 10.81 -20.83
C GLY A 97 9.27 10.38 -19.68
N MET A 98 9.98 11.33 -19.06
CA MET A 98 10.85 11.06 -17.91
C MET A 98 10.06 10.58 -16.72
N SER A 99 8.94 11.24 -16.40
CA SER A 99 8.05 10.89 -15.30
C SER A 99 7.48 9.47 -15.43
N ALA A 100 7.04 9.09 -16.64
CA ALA A 100 6.58 7.73 -16.92
C ALA A 100 7.71 6.69 -16.80
N GLN A 101 8.97 7.02 -17.19
CA GLN A 101 10.11 6.11 -17.02
C GLN A 101 10.47 5.90 -15.54
N LEU A 102 10.42 6.96 -14.71
CA LEU A 102 10.63 6.86 -13.25
C LEU A 102 9.61 5.90 -12.60
N LEU A 103 8.33 6.04 -12.96
CA LEU A 103 7.29 5.15 -12.47
C LEU A 103 7.46 3.72 -13.00
N ARG A 104 7.84 3.55 -14.25
CA ARG A 104 8.05 2.23 -14.88
C ARG A 104 9.11 1.40 -14.16
N GLY A 105 10.18 2.04 -13.68
CA GLY A 105 11.21 1.38 -12.87
C GLY A 105 10.66 0.83 -11.55
N ALA A 106 9.73 1.55 -10.93
CA ALA A 106 9.06 1.13 -9.71
C ALA A 106 8.09 -0.04 -9.96
N ILE A 107 7.26 0.05 -11.01
CA ILE A 107 6.25 -0.97 -11.34
C ILE A 107 6.88 -2.33 -11.67
N LYS A 108 8.06 -2.37 -12.29
CA LYS A 108 8.76 -3.64 -12.62
C LYS A 108 9.14 -4.46 -11.38
N ARG A 109 9.20 -3.86 -10.21
CA ARG A 109 9.59 -4.48 -8.94
C ARG A 109 8.39 -4.68 -8.00
N VAL A 110 7.15 -4.60 -8.54
CA VAL A 110 5.93 -4.73 -7.72
C VAL A 110 5.78 -6.17 -7.25
N ASN A 111 5.67 -6.32 -5.96
CA ASN A 111 5.08 -7.45 -5.26
C ASN A 111 3.97 -6.92 -4.35
N SER A 112 3.23 -7.80 -3.70
CA SER A 112 2.12 -7.40 -2.81
C SER A 112 2.55 -6.41 -1.73
N TYR A 113 3.81 -6.48 -1.27
CA TYR A 113 4.38 -5.60 -0.24
C TYR A 113 4.66 -4.17 -0.71
N ASN A 114 4.91 -3.98 -2.02
CA ASN A 114 5.36 -2.70 -2.56
C ASN A 114 4.25 -1.91 -3.26
N LEU A 115 3.01 -2.44 -3.31
CA LEU A 115 1.91 -1.79 -4.02
C LEU A 115 1.63 -0.38 -3.48
N TYR A 116 1.62 -0.20 -2.15
CA TYR A 116 1.47 1.10 -1.52
C TYR A 116 2.52 2.11 -2.01
N HIS A 117 3.80 1.71 -2.03
CA HIS A 117 4.88 2.58 -2.50
C HIS A 117 4.73 2.96 -3.98
N VAL A 118 4.21 2.06 -4.82
CA VAL A 118 3.96 2.34 -6.24
C VAL A 118 2.81 3.31 -6.41
N VAL A 119 1.73 3.14 -5.65
CA VAL A 119 0.58 4.07 -5.64
C VAL A 119 1.04 5.47 -5.19
N MET A 120 1.77 5.58 -4.09
CA MET A 120 2.28 6.86 -3.60
C MET A 120 3.24 7.52 -4.60
N ARG A 121 4.13 6.75 -5.24
CA ARG A 121 5.00 7.26 -6.31
C ARG A 121 4.21 7.72 -7.52
N PHE A 122 3.16 7.00 -7.91
CA PHE A 122 2.29 7.43 -9.01
C PHE A 122 1.64 8.77 -8.72
N MET A 123 1.07 8.94 -7.52
CA MET A 123 0.45 10.22 -7.11
C MET A 123 1.47 11.36 -7.08
N THR A 124 2.65 11.14 -6.49
CA THR A 124 3.72 12.15 -6.43
C THR A 124 4.21 12.52 -7.83
N VAL A 125 4.44 11.52 -8.69
CA VAL A 125 4.87 11.73 -10.08
C VAL A 125 3.79 12.46 -10.89
N ALA A 126 2.51 12.12 -10.71
CA ALA A 126 1.42 12.81 -11.37
C ALA A 126 1.36 14.29 -10.96
N ALA A 127 1.45 14.59 -9.67
CA ALA A 127 1.41 15.95 -9.15
C ALA A 127 2.63 16.79 -9.60
N THR A 128 3.84 16.23 -9.55
CA THR A 128 5.07 16.95 -9.92
C THR A 128 5.19 17.14 -11.43
N ALA A 129 4.85 16.11 -12.22
CA ALA A 129 4.92 16.19 -13.68
C ALA A 129 3.91 17.22 -14.22
N SER A 130 2.68 17.21 -13.74
CA SER A 130 1.66 18.19 -14.14
C SER A 130 2.00 19.61 -13.70
N LEU A 131 2.61 19.80 -12.52
CA LEU A 131 3.10 21.12 -12.09
C LEU A 131 4.21 21.66 -13.01
N LEU A 132 5.20 20.84 -13.30
CA LEU A 132 6.28 21.21 -14.22
C LEU A 132 5.75 21.51 -15.63
N MET A 133 4.78 20.72 -16.07
CA MET A 133 4.13 20.92 -17.37
C MET A 133 3.32 22.22 -17.40
N ALA A 134 2.56 22.52 -16.35
CA ALA A 134 1.82 23.78 -16.25
C ALA A 134 2.73 25.00 -16.25
N LEU A 135 3.83 24.97 -15.50
CA LEU A 135 4.84 26.03 -15.51
C LEU A 135 5.46 26.21 -16.89
N GLY A 136 5.94 25.14 -17.52
CA GLY A 136 6.58 25.19 -18.82
C GLY A 136 5.62 25.55 -19.95
N GLY A 137 4.39 25.00 -19.94
CA GLY A 137 3.37 25.27 -20.94
C GLY A 137 2.88 26.72 -20.93
N VAL A 138 2.60 27.26 -19.74
CA VAL A 138 2.20 28.67 -19.60
C VAL A 138 3.31 29.63 -20.06
N LEU A 139 4.57 29.34 -19.72
CA LEU A 139 5.71 30.14 -20.18
C LEU A 139 5.89 30.17 -21.69
N VAL A 140 5.55 29.06 -22.38
CA VAL A 140 5.73 28.94 -23.85
C VAL A 140 4.56 29.54 -24.62
N LEU A 141 3.35 29.40 -24.11
CA LEU A 141 2.14 29.77 -24.86
C LEU A 141 1.62 31.17 -24.54
N TYR A 142 2.10 31.80 -23.46
CA TYR A 142 1.62 33.10 -23.03
C TYR A 142 2.71 34.17 -23.03
N ASP A 143 2.56 35.15 -23.91
CA ASP A 143 3.37 36.36 -23.92
C ASP A 143 2.69 37.47 -23.08
N GLY A 144 3.42 38.07 -22.14
CA GLY A 144 2.99 39.29 -21.46
C GLY A 144 1.98 39.15 -20.35
N LEU A 145 1.82 37.97 -19.71
CA LEU A 145 0.92 37.79 -18.57
C LEU A 145 1.39 38.56 -17.33
N SER A 146 0.42 39.21 -16.63
CA SER A 146 0.67 39.68 -15.26
C SER A 146 0.94 38.50 -14.33
N LEU A 147 1.71 38.73 -13.25
CA LEU A 147 2.05 37.69 -12.27
C LEU A 147 0.79 37.01 -11.68
N ALA A 148 -0.29 37.79 -11.46
CA ALA A 148 -1.54 37.24 -10.95
C ALA A 148 -2.26 36.37 -11.98
N SER A 149 -2.26 36.72 -13.26
CA SER A 149 -2.85 35.93 -14.34
C SER A 149 -2.04 34.66 -14.59
N PHE A 150 -0.70 34.76 -14.54
CA PHE A 150 0.20 33.62 -14.64
C PHE A 150 -0.10 32.58 -13.55
N GLY A 151 -0.21 32.98 -12.27
CA GLY A 151 -0.50 32.07 -11.18
C GLY A 151 -1.85 31.35 -11.33
N LYS A 152 -2.89 32.06 -11.80
CA LYS A 152 -4.23 31.46 -12.04
C LYS A 152 -4.16 30.43 -13.18
N SER A 153 -3.47 30.72 -14.27
CA SER A 153 -3.32 29.82 -15.41
C SER A 153 -2.53 28.57 -15.03
N VAL A 154 -1.40 28.74 -14.34
CA VAL A 154 -0.57 27.62 -13.87
C VAL A 154 -1.39 26.72 -12.94
N LEU A 155 -2.18 27.27 -12.01
CA LEU A 155 -2.98 26.48 -11.08
C LEU A 155 -4.06 25.67 -11.80
N GLY A 156 -4.78 26.28 -12.75
CA GLY A 156 -5.80 25.60 -13.55
C GLY A 156 -5.22 24.46 -14.41
N TRP A 157 -4.08 24.70 -15.05
CA TRP A 157 -3.40 23.68 -15.84
C TRP A 157 -2.88 22.54 -14.98
N TRP A 158 -2.18 22.88 -13.89
CA TRP A 158 -1.65 21.89 -12.97
C TRP A 158 -2.69 20.89 -12.50
N ILE A 159 -3.84 21.40 -12.02
CA ILE A 159 -4.91 20.54 -11.48
C ILE A 159 -5.60 19.78 -12.62
N GLY A 160 -5.81 20.41 -13.79
CA GLY A 160 -6.40 19.76 -14.98
C GLY A 160 -5.56 18.58 -15.49
N ASP A 161 -4.27 18.79 -15.64
CA ASP A 161 -3.32 17.74 -16.06
C ASP A 161 -3.20 16.64 -15.00
N MET A 162 -3.10 17.03 -13.72
CA MET A 162 -3.02 16.09 -12.61
C MET A 162 -4.27 15.19 -12.56
N SER A 163 -5.46 15.76 -12.69
CA SER A 163 -6.71 14.98 -12.73
C SER A 163 -6.76 14.07 -13.96
N GLY A 164 -6.33 14.54 -15.13
CA GLY A 164 -6.20 13.76 -16.36
C GLY A 164 -5.28 12.54 -16.17
N ILE A 165 -4.12 12.73 -15.53
CA ILE A 165 -3.18 11.64 -15.26
C ILE A 165 -3.75 10.69 -14.22
N LEU A 166 -4.18 11.17 -13.06
CA LEU A 166 -4.65 10.33 -11.97
C LEU A 166 -5.88 9.50 -12.36
N VAL A 167 -6.83 10.10 -13.06
CA VAL A 167 -8.10 9.44 -13.37
C VAL A 167 -7.98 8.54 -14.60
N LEU A 168 -7.33 9.02 -15.66
CA LEU A 168 -7.41 8.35 -16.96
C LEU A 168 -6.19 7.52 -17.33
N SER A 169 -4.99 7.83 -16.80
CA SER A 169 -3.82 7.03 -17.17
C SER A 169 -3.98 5.54 -16.89
N PRO A 170 -4.53 5.09 -15.75
CA PRO A 170 -4.73 3.65 -15.51
C PRO A 170 -5.74 3.03 -16.49
N LEU A 171 -6.78 3.76 -16.85
CA LEU A 171 -7.76 3.30 -17.84
C LEU A 171 -7.12 3.18 -19.24
N PHE A 172 -6.35 4.20 -19.65
CA PHE A 172 -5.63 4.16 -20.92
C PHE A 172 -4.55 3.05 -20.92
N VAL A 173 -3.87 2.82 -19.80
CA VAL A 173 -2.94 1.68 -19.64
C VAL A 173 -3.66 0.36 -19.84
N ALA A 174 -4.83 0.17 -19.22
CA ALA A 174 -5.60 -1.06 -19.36
C ALA A 174 -6.04 -1.29 -20.80
N PHE A 175 -6.50 -0.23 -21.50
CA PHE A 175 -6.89 -0.28 -22.89
C PHE A 175 -5.71 -0.49 -23.86
N MET A 176 -4.64 0.31 -23.70
CA MET A 176 -3.46 0.27 -24.56
C MET A 176 -2.64 -1.02 -24.37
N ASN A 177 -2.71 -1.67 -23.21
CA ASN A 177 -2.01 -2.93 -22.98
C ASN A 177 -2.49 -4.06 -23.93
N ARG A 178 -3.69 -3.94 -24.52
CA ARG A 178 -4.15 -4.81 -25.62
C ARG A 178 -3.38 -4.55 -26.92
N LEU A 179 -2.91 -3.31 -27.14
CA LEU A 179 -2.15 -2.91 -28.33
C LEU A 179 -0.63 -3.10 -28.11
N TYR A 180 -0.15 -2.90 -26.90
CA TYR A 180 1.25 -2.99 -26.48
C TYR A 180 1.37 -3.92 -25.27
N PRO A 181 1.19 -5.24 -25.43
CA PRO A 181 1.18 -6.16 -24.29
C PRO A 181 2.53 -6.16 -23.58
N LYS A 182 2.53 -5.73 -22.34
CA LYS A 182 3.67 -5.82 -21.41
C LYS A 182 3.24 -6.58 -20.17
N ARG A 183 3.86 -7.75 -19.96
CA ARG A 183 3.64 -8.57 -18.78
C ARG A 183 4.05 -7.78 -17.52
N GLY A 184 3.23 -7.81 -16.49
CA GLY A 184 3.52 -7.27 -15.16
C GLY A 184 2.87 -5.93 -14.81
N LEU A 185 2.44 -5.10 -15.79
CA LEU A 185 1.84 -3.79 -15.47
C LEU A 185 0.41 -3.91 -14.92
N LEU A 186 -0.33 -4.95 -15.33
CA LEU A 186 -1.71 -5.20 -14.89
C LEU A 186 -1.82 -6.11 -13.67
N THR A 187 -0.74 -6.76 -13.22
CA THR A 187 -0.79 -7.62 -12.03
C THR A 187 -1.14 -6.84 -10.77
N ALA A 188 -0.74 -5.58 -10.69
CA ALA A 188 -1.13 -4.68 -9.61
C ALA A 188 -2.66 -4.39 -9.58
N LEU A 189 -3.34 -4.48 -10.73
CA LEU A 189 -4.78 -4.28 -10.85
C LEU A 189 -5.60 -5.57 -10.60
N GLN A 190 -4.94 -6.71 -10.39
CA GLN A 190 -5.59 -8.00 -10.13
C GLN A 190 -5.74 -8.32 -8.64
N TYR A 191 -5.27 -7.42 -7.76
CA TYR A 191 -5.45 -7.58 -6.32
C TYR A 191 -6.94 -7.65 -5.96
N ARG A 192 -7.35 -8.69 -5.23
CA ARG A 192 -8.72 -8.80 -4.72
C ARG A 192 -8.80 -8.11 -3.35
N SER A 193 -9.75 -7.20 -3.19
CA SER A 193 -10.07 -6.66 -1.87
C SER A 193 -10.54 -7.80 -0.94
N PRO A 194 -10.05 -7.88 0.30
CA PRO A 194 -10.48 -8.88 1.28
C PRO A 194 -11.94 -8.68 1.75
N LEU A 195 -12.52 -7.50 1.54
CA LEU A 195 -13.85 -7.11 2.03
C LEU A 195 -14.89 -7.11 0.89
N GLN A 196 -15.02 -8.22 0.15
CA GLN A 196 -16.02 -8.32 -0.91
C GLN A 196 -17.44 -8.31 -0.29
N ASP A 197 -18.10 -7.15 -0.28
CA ASP A 197 -19.49 -7.02 0.16
C ASP A 197 -20.43 -7.54 -0.95
N LYS A 198 -21.05 -8.70 -0.71
CA LYS A 198 -22.01 -9.30 -1.63
C LYS A 198 -23.42 -8.68 -1.55
N ARG A 199 -23.69 -7.79 -0.60
CA ARG A 199 -25.04 -7.24 -0.36
C ARG A 199 -25.47 -6.25 -1.44
N TRP A 200 -24.52 -5.43 -1.93
CA TRP A 200 -24.79 -4.42 -2.95
C TRP A 200 -24.01 -4.74 -4.23
N SER A 201 -24.69 -4.81 -5.36
CA SER A 201 -24.01 -4.99 -6.64
C SER A 201 -23.21 -3.73 -7.00
N TYR A 202 -22.13 -3.89 -7.76
CA TYR A 202 -21.34 -2.76 -8.29
C TYR A 202 -22.21 -1.70 -8.96
N GLY A 203 -23.19 -2.14 -9.78
CA GLY A 203 -24.10 -1.23 -10.48
C GLY A 203 -24.91 -0.34 -9.54
N LEU A 204 -25.40 -0.86 -8.42
CA LEU A 204 -26.14 -0.06 -7.42
C LEU A 204 -25.23 0.98 -6.73
N LYS A 205 -24.02 0.60 -6.35
CA LYS A 205 -23.03 1.53 -5.76
C LYS A 205 -22.68 2.66 -6.74
N LEU A 206 -22.45 2.29 -7.98
CA LEU A 206 -22.13 3.23 -9.05
C LEU A 206 -23.29 4.19 -9.33
N SER A 207 -24.52 3.65 -9.45
CA SER A 207 -25.74 4.46 -9.63
C SER A 207 -25.96 5.43 -8.47
N PHE A 208 -25.79 4.97 -7.21
CA PHE A 208 -25.91 5.81 -6.02
C PHE A 208 -24.89 6.96 -6.05
N SER A 209 -23.61 6.66 -6.33
CA SER A 209 -22.56 7.68 -6.44
C SER A 209 -22.85 8.69 -7.56
N SER A 210 -23.32 8.20 -8.73
CA SER A 210 -23.63 9.05 -9.88
C SER A 210 -24.87 9.94 -9.62
N LEU A 211 -25.90 9.41 -8.96
CA LEU A 211 -27.09 10.18 -8.59
C LEU A 211 -26.76 11.28 -7.59
N LEU A 212 -25.92 11.00 -6.59
CA LEU A 212 -25.46 12.03 -5.65
C LEU A 212 -24.65 13.11 -6.36
N LEU A 213 -23.78 12.77 -7.31
CA LEU A 213 -23.02 13.74 -8.10
C LEU A 213 -23.97 14.63 -8.91
N ILE A 214 -24.90 14.03 -9.64
CA ILE A 214 -25.90 14.78 -10.42
C ILE A 214 -26.70 15.72 -9.51
N ALA A 215 -27.15 15.23 -8.35
CA ALA A 215 -27.90 16.04 -7.41
C ALA A 215 -27.09 17.24 -6.91
N VAL A 216 -25.84 17.05 -6.49
CA VAL A 216 -24.98 18.13 -5.98
C VAL A 216 -24.74 19.19 -7.07
N VAL A 217 -24.37 18.78 -8.29
CA VAL A 217 -24.08 19.73 -9.37
C VAL A 217 -25.35 20.46 -9.81
N THR A 218 -26.49 19.76 -9.90
CA THR A 218 -27.77 20.36 -10.27
C THR A 218 -28.25 21.37 -9.21
N LEU A 219 -28.16 21.01 -7.92
CA LEU A 219 -28.53 21.92 -6.83
C LEU A 219 -27.62 23.16 -6.80
N ALA A 220 -26.30 22.96 -6.95
CA ALA A 220 -25.35 24.06 -7.02
C ALA A 220 -25.67 25.03 -8.19
N HIS A 221 -26.07 24.48 -9.34
CA HIS A 221 -26.52 25.27 -10.49
C HIS A 221 -27.83 26.00 -10.23
N LEU A 222 -28.86 25.31 -9.69
CA LEU A 222 -30.19 25.91 -9.43
C LEU A 222 -30.11 27.04 -8.40
N PHE A 223 -29.32 26.89 -7.35
CA PHE A 223 -29.16 27.88 -6.30
C PHE A 223 -28.01 28.85 -6.55
N ASN A 224 -27.25 28.68 -7.63
CA ASN A 224 -26.04 29.45 -7.96
C ASN A 224 -25.09 29.61 -6.76
N SER A 225 -24.88 28.51 -5.99
CA SER A 225 -24.15 28.55 -4.73
C SER A 225 -22.84 27.74 -4.82
N SER A 226 -21.74 28.42 -4.51
CA SER A 226 -20.41 27.77 -4.39
C SER A 226 -20.33 26.89 -3.15
N GLU A 227 -21.06 27.18 -2.09
CA GLU A 227 -21.16 26.41 -0.87
C GLU A 227 -21.77 25.02 -1.16
N ILE A 228 -22.84 24.98 -1.97
CA ILE A 228 -23.45 23.74 -2.42
C ILE A 228 -22.49 22.97 -3.33
N ALA A 229 -21.77 23.66 -4.23
CA ALA A 229 -20.75 23.00 -5.06
C ALA A 229 -19.67 22.29 -4.24
N CYS A 230 -19.31 22.81 -3.07
CA CYS A 230 -18.34 22.18 -2.18
C CYS A 230 -18.78 20.79 -1.66
N PHE A 231 -20.08 20.46 -1.65
CA PHE A 231 -20.52 19.11 -1.28
C PHE A 231 -20.00 18.02 -2.22
N VAL A 232 -19.49 18.37 -3.39
CA VAL A 232 -18.83 17.44 -4.31
C VAL A 232 -17.63 16.71 -3.66
N PHE A 233 -16.96 17.34 -2.69
CA PHE A 233 -15.84 16.70 -1.96
C PHE A 233 -16.29 15.49 -1.12
N PHE A 234 -17.52 15.50 -0.59
CA PHE A 234 -18.07 14.36 0.15
C PHE A 234 -18.33 13.14 -0.71
N LEU A 235 -18.34 13.29 -2.04
CA LEU A 235 -18.42 12.14 -2.96
C LEU A 235 -17.16 11.26 -2.94
N ALA A 236 -16.10 11.69 -2.26
CA ALA A 236 -15.01 10.79 -1.90
C ALA A 236 -15.50 9.57 -1.10
N LEU A 237 -16.51 9.74 -0.23
CA LEU A 237 -17.02 8.65 0.61
C LEU A 237 -17.63 7.48 -0.20
N PRO A 238 -18.61 7.69 -1.10
CA PRO A 238 -19.11 6.60 -1.94
C PRO A 238 -18.05 6.03 -2.88
N GLN A 239 -17.09 6.83 -3.37
CA GLN A 239 -15.98 6.32 -4.14
C GLN A 239 -15.03 5.43 -3.31
N MET A 240 -14.73 5.82 -2.07
CA MET A 240 -13.98 4.98 -1.14
C MET A 240 -14.71 3.67 -0.81
N TRP A 241 -16.05 3.72 -0.64
CA TRP A 241 -16.85 2.51 -0.45
C TRP A 241 -16.71 1.53 -1.62
N ILE A 242 -16.75 2.03 -2.88
CA ILE A 242 -16.50 1.20 -4.05
C ILE A 242 -15.09 0.58 -4.00
N VAL A 243 -14.06 1.36 -3.65
CA VAL A 243 -12.68 0.87 -3.57
C VAL A 243 -12.51 -0.25 -2.54
N TYR A 244 -13.15 -0.13 -1.38
CA TYR A 244 -13.06 -1.15 -0.32
C TYR A 244 -13.76 -2.45 -0.67
N THR A 245 -14.80 -2.41 -1.49
CA THR A 245 -15.69 -3.54 -1.70
C THR A 245 -15.62 -4.14 -3.10
N GLU A 246 -14.99 -3.45 -4.05
CA GLU A 246 -14.90 -3.85 -5.45
C GLU A 246 -13.45 -4.10 -5.88
N THR A 247 -13.29 -4.63 -7.09
CA THR A 247 -11.95 -4.83 -7.67
C THR A 247 -11.30 -3.49 -8.05
N PRO A 248 -9.97 -3.39 -8.08
CA PRO A 248 -9.27 -2.19 -8.54
C PRO A 248 -9.71 -1.72 -9.95
N TYR A 249 -10.05 -2.65 -10.83
CA TYR A 249 -10.58 -2.32 -12.16
C TYR A 249 -11.92 -1.57 -12.08
N HIS A 250 -12.85 -2.05 -11.25
CA HIS A 250 -14.13 -1.38 -11.02
C HIS A 250 -13.97 -0.01 -10.35
N SER A 251 -13.00 0.11 -9.45
CA SER A 251 -12.67 1.38 -8.78
C SER A 251 -12.15 2.43 -9.78
N ILE A 252 -11.23 2.05 -10.67
CA ILE A 252 -10.72 2.92 -11.74
C ILE A 252 -11.84 3.31 -12.71
N LEU A 253 -12.70 2.36 -13.07
CA LEU A 253 -13.82 2.62 -13.97
C LEU A 253 -14.85 3.57 -13.35
N SER A 254 -15.16 3.41 -12.04
CA SER A 254 -16.07 4.31 -11.33
C SER A 254 -15.51 5.72 -11.23
N LEU A 255 -14.20 5.87 -10.96
CA LEU A 255 -13.53 7.16 -10.92
C LEU A 255 -13.52 7.84 -12.30
N ALA A 256 -13.28 7.08 -13.37
CA ALA A 256 -13.34 7.60 -14.73
C ALA A 256 -14.77 8.06 -15.10
N LEU A 257 -15.79 7.28 -14.75
CA LEU A 257 -17.18 7.66 -14.98
C LEU A 257 -17.57 8.91 -14.16
N TYR A 258 -17.16 8.96 -12.90
CA TYR A 258 -17.33 10.13 -12.05
C TYR A 258 -16.73 11.40 -12.69
N SER A 259 -15.51 11.32 -13.23
CA SER A 259 -14.84 12.46 -13.85
C SER A 259 -15.53 12.90 -15.16
N VAL A 260 -15.92 11.94 -16.01
CA VAL A 260 -16.66 12.23 -17.26
C VAL A 260 -18.01 12.88 -16.96
N THR A 261 -18.75 12.34 -15.98
CA THR A 261 -20.05 12.88 -15.57
C THR A 261 -19.91 14.30 -15.00
N THR A 262 -18.89 14.54 -14.16
CA THR A 262 -18.62 15.88 -13.62
C THR A 262 -18.34 16.86 -14.75
N ALA A 263 -17.41 16.53 -15.65
CA ALA A 263 -17.04 17.39 -16.76
C ALA A 263 -18.23 17.68 -17.68
N ALA A 264 -19.04 16.66 -18.01
CA ALA A 264 -20.23 16.82 -18.82
C ALA A 264 -21.28 17.75 -18.15
N LEU A 265 -21.57 17.56 -16.87
CA LEU A 265 -22.56 18.38 -16.15
C LEU A 265 -22.09 19.84 -16.02
N VAL A 266 -20.83 20.09 -15.69
CA VAL A 266 -20.30 21.45 -15.59
C VAL A 266 -20.36 22.17 -16.93
N THR A 267 -20.06 21.48 -18.03
CA THR A 267 -20.15 22.02 -19.39
C THR A 267 -21.61 22.27 -19.81
N LEU A 268 -22.50 21.30 -19.57
CA LEU A 268 -23.92 21.41 -19.92
C LEU A 268 -24.64 22.54 -19.19
N TYR A 269 -24.34 22.72 -17.91
CA TYR A 269 -24.95 23.78 -17.09
C TYR A 269 -24.25 25.14 -17.21
N GLY A 270 -23.11 25.21 -17.88
CA GLY A 270 -22.33 26.43 -18.02
C GLY A 270 -21.83 27.03 -16.70
N VAL A 271 -21.60 26.20 -15.68
CA VAL A 271 -21.16 26.61 -14.32
C VAL A 271 -19.66 26.94 -14.27
N SER A 272 -19.20 27.79 -15.19
CA SER A 272 -17.79 28.18 -15.30
C SER A 272 -17.22 28.84 -14.04
N ALA A 273 -18.04 29.65 -13.32
CA ALA A 273 -17.64 30.30 -12.07
C ALA A 273 -17.25 29.30 -10.95
N GLN A 274 -17.84 28.12 -10.95
CA GLN A 274 -17.62 27.06 -9.96
C GLN A 274 -16.72 25.93 -10.49
N ALA A 275 -16.31 25.99 -11.76
CA ALA A 275 -15.55 24.93 -12.43
C ALA A 275 -14.27 24.55 -11.70
N PHE A 276 -13.59 25.53 -11.10
CA PHE A 276 -12.39 25.30 -10.31
C PHE A 276 -12.65 24.41 -9.08
N ILE A 277 -13.80 24.55 -8.41
CA ILE A 277 -14.20 23.69 -7.27
C ILE A 277 -14.29 22.23 -7.73
N TYR A 278 -14.98 21.99 -8.85
CA TYR A 278 -15.13 20.64 -9.41
C TYR A 278 -13.81 20.04 -9.88
N GLN A 279 -12.93 20.86 -10.46
CA GLN A 279 -11.61 20.47 -10.89
C GLN A 279 -10.74 20.01 -9.70
N VAL A 280 -10.71 20.77 -8.62
CA VAL A 280 -10.00 20.42 -7.38
C VAL A 280 -10.59 19.15 -6.76
N ALA A 281 -11.94 19.06 -6.72
CA ALA A 281 -12.61 17.90 -6.16
C ALA A 281 -12.30 16.61 -6.92
N LEU A 282 -12.22 16.63 -8.25
CA LEU A 282 -11.79 15.49 -9.04
C LEU A 282 -10.42 14.96 -8.60
N SER A 283 -9.45 15.87 -8.42
CA SER A 283 -8.10 15.51 -7.99
C SER A 283 -8.09 14.97 -6.57
N VAL A 284 -8.83 15.59 -5.64
CA VAL A 284 -8.92 15.14 -4.24
C VAL A 284 -9.57 13.76 -4.16
N VAL A 285 -10.71 13.56 -4.84
CA VAL A 285 -11.40 12.27 -4.88
C VAL A 285 -10.50 11.19 -5.48
N ALA A 286 -9.77 11.49 -6.55
CA ALA A 286 -8.80 10.56 -7.14
C ALA A 286 -7.68 10.20 -6.14
N CYS A 287 -7.12 11.18 -5.44
CA CYS A 287 -6.11 10.94 -4.41
C CYS A 287 -6.65 10.05 -3.27
N CYS A 288 -7.87 10.32 -2.79
CA CYS A 288 -8.52 9.48 -1.77
C CYS A 288 -8.70 8.03 -2.24
N VAL A 289 -9.17 7.84 -3.48
CA VAL A 289 -9.33 6.51 -4.11
C VAL A 289 -8.00 5.75 -4.13
N TYR A 290 -6.93 6.38 -4.60
CA TYR A 290 -5.61 5.74 -4.66
C TYR A 290 -5.02 5.45 -3.29
N PHE A 291 -5.16 6.37 -2.34
CA PHE A 291 -4.72 6.16 -0.96
C PHE A 291 -5.40 4.93 -0.36
N VAL A 292 -6.72 4.82 -0.50
CA VAL A 292 -7.51 3.70 -0.01
C VAL A 292 -7.16 2.38 -0.72
N MET A 293 -6.85 2.41 -2.02
CA MET A 293 -6.37 1.22 -2.74
C MET A 293 -5.03 0.68 -2.20
N GLY A 294 -4.19 1.55 -1.63
CA GLY A 294 -2.90 1.17 -1.03
C GLY A 294 -3.01 0.54 0.36
N VAL A 295 -4.04 0.88 1.14
CA VAL A 295 -4.19 0.47 2.55
C VAL A 295 -4.25 -1.04 2.75
N PRO A 296 -5.03 -1.85 1.99
CA PRO A 296 -5.08 -3.29 2.18
C PRO A 296 -3.72 -3.97 1.96
N ALA A 297 -2.93 -3.49 0.99
CA ALA A 297 -1.60 -4.01 0.73
C ALA A 297 -0.62 -3.69 1.89
N LEU A 298 -0.76 -2.52 2.49
CA LEU A 298 0.03 -2.12 3.66
C LEU A 298 -0.31 -2.98 4.88
N LEU A 299 -1.60 -3.22 5.12
CA LEU A 299 -2.07 -4.05 6.23
C LEU A 299 -1.61 -5.51 6.08
N SER A 300 -1.72 -6.09 4.88
CA SER A 300 -1.25 -7.46 4.63
C SER A 300 0.26 -7.60 4.78
N ALA A 301 1.04 -6.61 4.32
CA ALA A 301 2.48 -6.58 4.53
C ALA A 301 2.85 -6.50 6.02
N ASN A 302 2.13 -5.69 6.78
CA ASN A 302 2.35 -5.56 8.23
C ASN A 302 1.97 -6.84 8.98
N GLN A 303 0.88 -7.50 8.59
CA GLN A 303 0.48 -8.80 9.15
C GLN A 303 1.52 -9.89 8.89
N GLU A 304 2.09 -9.95 7.67
CA GLU A 304 3.13 -10.91 7.34
C GLU A 304 4.45 -10.64 8.08
N LEU A 305 4.82 -9.36 8.24
CA LEU A 305 5.95 -8.98 9.10
C LEU A 305 5.71 -9.41 10.55
N ASN A 306 4.51 -9.21 11.07
CA ASN A 306 4.15 -9.65 12.41
C ASN A 306 4.16 -11.19 12.53
N GLN A 307 3.71 -11.93 11.51
CA GLN A 307 3.79 -13.39 11.50
C GLN A 307 5.25 -13.89 11.44
N LYS A 308 6.14 -13.24 10.69
CA LYS A 308 7.57 -13.58 10.66
C LYS A 308 8.26 -13.33 12.00
N ASN A 309 7.73 -12.42 12.80
CA ASN A 309 8.25 -12.12 14.15
C ASN A 309 7.64 -13.00 15.24
N GLN A 310 6.78 -13.98 14.91
CA GLN A 310 6.16 -14.86 15.91
C GLN A 310 7.07 -16.00 16.36
N THR A 311 7.99 -16.43 15.52
CA THR A 311 8.89 -17.55 15.79
C THR A 311 10.35 -17.13 15.78
N ASP A 312 11.13 -17.69 16.72
CA ASP A 312 12.58 -17.53 16.76
C ASP A 312 13.22 -18.29 15.59
N PRO A 313 14.03 -17.64 14.74
CA PRO A 313 14.56 -18.26 13.53
C PRO A 313 15.59 -19.37 13.79
N LEU A 314 16.23 -19.40 14.99
CA LEU A 314 17.19 -20.41 15.34
C LEU A 314 16.51 -21.69 15.84
N THR A 315 15.55 -21.55 16.74
CA THR A 315 14.96 -22.68 17.47
C THR A 315 13.57 -23.09 16.95
N GLY A 316 12.91 -22.22 16.15
CA GLY A 316 11.55 -22.46 15.66
C GLY A 316 10.48 -22.38 16.75
N THR A 317 10.81 -21.99 17.97
CA THR A 317 9.88 -21.74 19.07
C THR A 317 9.27 -20.35 18.96
N PHE A 318 8.25 -20.03 19.74
CA PHE A 318 7.70 -18.67 19.74
C PHE A 318 8.72 -17.66 20.27
N THR A 319 8.70 -16.44 19.69
CA THR A 319 9.47 -15.32 20.25
C THR A 319 8.87 -14.87 21.59
N ARG A 320 9.68 -14.20 22.41
CA ARG A 320 9.26 -13.62 23.68
C ARG A 320 7.95 -12.84 23.60
N ASP A 321 7.87 -11.88 22.69
CA ASP A 321 6.72 -10.98 22.57
C ASP A 321 5.44 -11.73 22.16
N TYR A 322 5.58 -12.71 21.27
CA TYR A 322 4.45 -13.53 20.86
C TYR A 322 4.01 -14.50 21.97
N PHE A 323 4.95 -15.09 22.70
CA PHE A 323 4.64 -15.91 23.86
C PHE A 323 3.85 -15.12 24.91
N PHE A 324 4.24 -13.88 25.24
CA PHE A 324 3.50 -13.04 26.19
C PHE A 324 2.07 -12.76 25.69
N THR A 325 1.90 -12.52 24.40
CA THR A 325 0.56 -12.33 23.80
C THR A 325 -0.33 -13.57 23.98
N LEU A 326 0.23 -14.77 23.72
CA LEU A 326 -0.46 -16.03 23.94
C LEU A 326 -0.74 -16.29 25.42
N ALA A 327 0.20 -15.97 26.29
CA ALA A 327 0.08 -16.12 27.73
C ALA A 327 -1.10 -15.32 28.30
N GLU A 328 -1.21 -14.04 27.91
CA GLU A 328 -2.33 -13.20 28.33
C GLU A 328 -3.68 -13.75 27.85
N HIS A 329 -3.72 -14.31 26.63
CA HIS A 329 -4.92 -14.92 26.08
C HIS A 329 -5.33 -16.17 26.88
N GLN A 330 -4.38 -17.06 27.21
CA GLN A 330 -4.60 -18.26 27.99
C GLN A 330 -5.05 -17.93 29.42
N MET A 331 -4.47 -16.89 30.05
CA MET A 331 -4.90 -16.43 31.36
C MET A 331 -6.35 -15.93 31.37
N LYS A 332 -6.78 -15.20 30.31
CA LYS A 332 -8.17 -14.77 30.18
C LYS A 332 -9.13 -15.97 30.06
N GLN A 333 -8.73 -17.00 29.31
CA GLN A 333 -9.48 -18.26 29.20
C GLN A 333 -9.54 -19.01 30.54
N ALA A 334 -8.37 -19.20 31.20
CA ALA A 334 -8.27 -19.85 32.50
C ALA A 334 -9.17 -19.17 33.55
N LYS A 335 -9.16 -17.82 33.59
CA LYS A 335 -10.05 -17.04 34.45
C LYS A 335 -11.54 -17.30 34.16
N ARG A 336 -11.93 -17.34 32.89
CA ARG A 336 -13.33 -17.53 32.44
C ARG A 336 -13.82 -18.91 32.76
N TYR A 337 -13.02 -19.94 32.54
CA TYR A 337 -13.42 -21.35 32.68
C TYR A 337 -12.96 -21.97 34.01
N ARG A 338 -12.32 -21.21 34.89
CA ARG A 338 -11.78 -21.66 36.20
C ARG A 338 -10.80 -22.82 36.05
N GLN A 339 -9.92 -22.73 35.04
CA GLN A 339 -8.91 -23.74 34.76
C GLN A 339 -7.61 -23.38 35.40
N THR A 340 -6.84 -24.38 35.80
CA THR A 340 -5.43 -24.20 36.25
C THR A 340 -4.53 -23.95 35.04
N ILE A 341 -3.46 -23.26 35.26
CA ILE A 341 -2.44 -22.97 34.24
C ILE A 341 -1.10 -22.80 34.95
N SER A 342 -0.04 -23.38 34.38
CA SER A 342 1.30 -23.30 34.96
C SER A 342 2.33 -22.74 33.99
N LEU A 343 3.37 -22.14 34.54
CA LEU A 343 4.51 -21.60 33.81
C LEU A 343 5.79 -22.32 34.25
N ILE A 344 6.63 -22.69 33.28
CA ILE A 344 7.98 -23.18 33.50
C ILE A 344 8.94 -22.23 32.82
N LEU A 345 9.92 -21.71 33.56
CA LEU A 345 11.10 -21.05 33.01
C LEU A 345 12.28 -22.03 33.00
N ILE A 346 13.02 -22.03 31.93
CA ILE A 346 14.11 -22.96 31.64
C ILE A 346 15.33 -22.18 31.20
N ASP A 347 16.49 -22.55 31.71
CA ASP A 347 17.76 -21.96 31.32
C ASP A 347 18.80 -23.06 31.12
N VAL A 348 19.57 -22.95 30.02
CA VAL A 348 20.65 -23.89 29.72
C VAL A 348 21.85 -23.59 30.55
N ASP A 349 22.20 -24.50 31.49
CA ASP A 349 23.27 -24.32 32.43
C ASP A 349 24.63 -24.14 31.74
N GLU A 350 25.38 -23.14 32.18
CA GLU A 350 26.73 -22.80 31.71
C GLU A 350 26.86 -22.62 30.19
N PHE A 351 25.79 -22.17 29.52
CA PHE A 351 25.76 -21.99 28.06
C PHE A 351 26.90 -21.10 27.55
N LYS A 352 27.30 -20.10 28.32
CA LYS A 352 28.46 -19.27 28.00
C LYS A 352 29.73 -20.07 27.88
N ALA A 353 29.97 -21.01 28.81
CA ALA A 353 31.14 -21.88 28.75
C ALA A 353 31.13 -22.79 27.53
N VAL A 354 29.94 -23.22 27.07
CA VAL A 354 29.81 -23.97 25.81
C VAL A 354 30.27 -23.12 24.62
N ASN A 355 29.80 -21.86 24.55
CA ASN A 355 30.21 -20.94 23.48
C ASN A 355 31.72 -20.63 23.52
N ASP A 356 32.25 -20.40 24.71
CA ASP A 356 33.67 -20.05 24.89
C ASP A 356 34.61 -21.24 24.56
N SER A 357 34.15 -22.48 24.81
CA SER A 357 34.94 -23.70 24.56
C SER A 357 34.79 -24.30 23.15
N PHE A 358 33.58 -24.23 22.57
CA PHE A 358 33.25 -24.95 21.32
C PHE A 358 32.79 -23.99 20.19
N GLY A 359 32.72 -22.70 20.47
CA GLY A 359 32.27 -21.64 19.52
C GLY A 359 30.76 -21.52 19.39
N HIS A 360 30.32 -20.37 18.88
CA HIS A 360 28.89 -20.03 18.75
C HIS A 360 28.07 -21.03 17.89
N SER A 361 28.68 -21.62 16.87
CA SER A 361 27.99 -22.64 16.07
C SER A 361 27.63 -23.91 16.85
N ALA A 362 28.46 -24.29 17.85
CA ALA A 362 28.13 -25.37 18.75
C ALA A 362 27.01 -24.96 19.74
N GLY A 363 27.06 -23.73 20.24
CA GLY A 363 25.97 -23.18 21.03
C GLY A 363 24.63 -23.13 20.30
N ASP A 364 24.63 -22.77 19.02
CA ASP A 364 23.42 -22.79 18.20
C ASP A 364 22.83 -24.21 18.08
N VAL A 365 23.67 -25.22 17.87
CA VAL A 365 23.24 -26.63 17.85
C VAL A 365 22.68 -27.06 19.20
N VAL A 366 23.30 -26.65 20.31
CA VAL A 366 22.79 -26.90 21.66
C VAL A 366 21.39 -26.31 21.84
N LEU A 367 21.18 -25.05 21.47
CA LEU A 367 19.88 -24.41 21.60
C LEU A 367 18.80 -25.08 20.71
N GLN A 368 19.14 -25.45 19.48
CA GLN A 368 18.24 -26.18 18.58
C GLN A 368 17.81 -27.52 19.17
N ASN A 369 18.76 -28.32 19.65
CA ASN A 369 18.47 -29.64 20.24
C ASN A 369 17.68 -29.51 21.55
N THR A 370 18.03 -28.55 22.41
CA THR A 370 17.28 -28.27 23.62
C THR A 370 15.82 -27.87 23.32
N ALA A 371 15.61 -26.97 22.36
CA ALA A 371 14.27 -26.58 21.95
C ALA A 371 13.45 -27.77 21.38
N LEU A 372 14.10 -28.66 20.63
CA LEU A 372 13.48 -29.87 20.08
C LEU A 372 13.04 -30.82 21.22
N GLU A 373 13.92 -31.12 22.19
CA GLU A 373 13.60 -32.00 23.33
C GLU A 373 12.49 -31.42 24.21
N ILE A 374 12.49 -30.10 24.42
CA ILE A 374 11.38 -29.43 25.13
C ILE A 374 10.09 -29.65 24.33
N LYS A 375 10.09 -29.34 23.05
CA LYS A 375 8.91 -29.44 22.19
C LYS A 375 8.33 -30.86 22.13
N GLU A 376 9.17 -31.88 22.02
CA GLU A 376 8.77 -33.29 22.01
C GLU A 376 8.22 -33.80 23.34
N SER A 377 8.50 -33.07 24.44
CA SER A 377 7.95 -33.36 25.76
C SER A 377 6.59 -32.69 26.03
N LEU A 378 6.15 -31.82 25.12
CA LEU A 378 4.95 -31.00 25.26
C LEU A 378 3.79 -31.51 24.42
N ARG A 379 2.57 -31.20 24.84
CA ARG A 379 1.34 -31.43 24.08
C ARG A 379 1.14 -30.33 23.04
N GLU A 380 0.28 -30.56 22.07
CA GLU A 380 -0.09 -29.56 21.04
C GLU A 380 -0.71 -28.27 21.65
N SER A 381 -1.38 -28.42 22.83
CA SER A 381 -1.97 -27.29 23.57
C SER A 381 -0.98 -26.43 24.31
N ASP A 382 0.23 -26.93 24.54
CA ASP A 382 1.25 -26.26 25.35
C ASP A 382 2.02 -25.25 24.49
N ILE A 383 2.49 -24.19 25.12
CA ILE A 383 3.11 -23.08 24.42
C ILE A 383 4.58 -23.00 24.80
N LEU A 384 5.46 -23.12 23.81
CA LEU A 384 6.92 -23.00 23.97
C LEU A 384 7.43 -21.72 23.31
N GLY A 385 8.15 -20.91 24.07
CA GLY A 385 8.83 -19.70 23.59
C GLY A 385 10.27 -19.62 24.04
N ARG A 386 11.09 -18.89 23.26
CA ARG A 386 12.44 -18.49 23.66
C ARG A 386 12.40 -17.08 24.24
N PHE A 387 12.86 -16.94 25.50
CA PHE A 387 12.84 -15.64 26.18
C PHE A 387 14.00 -14.75 25.75
N GLY A 388 15.19 -15.33 25.58
CA GLY A 388 16.40 -14.65 25.12
C GLY A 388 17.62 -15.54 25.34
N GLY A 389 18.68 -15.33 24.58
CA GLY A 389 19.93 -16.09 24.76
C GLY A 389 19.71 -17.60 24.87
N ASP A 390 19.87 -18.12 26.07
CA ASP A 390 19.78 -19.53 26.47
C ASP A 390 18.52 -19.86 27.31
N GLU A 391 17.56 -18.93 27.39
CA GLU A 391 16.36 -19.07 28.22
C GLU A 391 15.11 -19.44 27.37
N PHE A 392 14.31 -20.39 27.87
CA PHE A 392 13.05 -20.81 27.31
C PHE A 392 11.90 -20.66 28.32
N MET A 393 10.69 -20.52 27.81
CA MET A 393 9.45 -20.44 28.56
C MET A 393 8.46 -21.47 28.06
N VAL A 394 7.81 -22.18 28.97
CA VAL A 394 6.72 -23.12 28.65
C VAL A 394 5.49 -22.74 29.45
N MET A 395 4.35 -22.62 28.79
CA MET A 395 3.06 -22.46 29.43
C MET A 395 2.23 -23.69 29.22
N LEU A 396 1.69 -24.23 30.29
CA LEU A 396 0.90 -25.46 30.34
C LEU A 396 -0.55 -25.14 30.71
N PRO A 397 -1.46 -25.01 29.74
CA PRO A 397 -2.90 -24.85 30.00
C PRO A 397 -3.47 -26.10 30.67
N GLN A 398 -4.44 -25.92 31.57
CA GLN A 398 -5.15 -27.00 32.30
C GLN A 398 -4.20 -27.92 33.08
N THR A 399 -3.12 -27.38 33.61
CA THR A 399 -2.06 -28.12 34.32
C THR A 399 -1.79 -27.43 35.65
N ASN A 400 -1.85 -28.19 36.74
CA ASN A 400 -1.51 -27.71 38.08
C ASN A 400 0.02 -27.71 38.30
N GLU A 401 0.49 -27.19 39.45
CA GLU A 401 1.92 -27.10 39.73
C GLU A 401 2.62 -28.47 39.83
N ASP A 402 1.96 -29.49 40.44
CA ASP A 402 2.57 -30.80 40.58
C ASP A 402 2.79 -31.48 39.23
N ASP A 403 1.79 -31.43 38.35
CA ASP A 403 1.89 -31.95 37.00
C ASP A 403 2.91 -31.14 36.15
N ALA A 404 2.99 -29.83 36.35
CA ALA A 404 3.98 -28.98 35.68
C ALA A 404 5.42 -29.32 36.10
N VAL A 405 5.64 -29.62 37.38
CA VAL A 405 6.93 -30.11 37.87
C VAL A 405 7.30 -31.46 37.25
N ALA A 406 6.33 -32.36 37.09
CA ALA A 406 6.57 -33.63 36.42
C ALA A 406 7.00 -33.43 34.95
N VAL A 407 6.36 -32.50 34.24
CA VAL A 407 6.76 -32.13 32.87
C VAL A 407 8.17 -31.53 32.86
N ALA A 408 8.47 -30.62 33.76
CA ALA A 408 9.82 -30.01 33.87
C ALA A 408 10.89 -31.07 34.13
N GLU A 409 10.66 -32.02 35.04
CA GLU A 409 11.60 -33.13 35.31
C GLU A 409 11.76 -34.08 34.10
N GLN A 410 10.69 -34.34 33.36
CA GLN A 410 10.78 -35.11 32.11
C GLN A 410 11.69 -34.37 31.10
N ILE A 411 11.49 -33.07 30.90
CA ILE A 411 12.33 -32.26 30.01
C ILE A 411 13.77 -32.26 30.50
N ARG A 412 14.01 -32.03 31.81
CA ARG A 412 15.35 -32.03 32.40
C ARG A 412 16.11 -33.30 32.07
N GLN A 413 15.49 -34.48 32.31
CA GLN A 413 16.10 -35.80 32.04
C GLN A 413 16.36 -36.06 30.55
N ARG A 414 15.51 -35.55 29.67
CA ARG A 414 15.73 -35.71 28.21
C ARG A 414 16.88 -34.82 27.74
N VAL A 415 16.96 -33.57 28.21
CA VAL A 415 18.06 -32.64 27.88
C VAL A 415 19.41 -33.21 28.42
N GLU A 416 19.44 -33.69 29.66
CA GLU A 416 20.64 -34.30 30.25
C GLU A 416 21.18 -35.51 29.46
N ARG A 417 20.34 -36.22 28.70
CA ARG A 417 20.72 -37.37 27.86
C ARG A 417 21.12 -36.99 26.44
N LEU A 418 21.07 -35.71 26.08
CA LEU A 418 21.49 -35.25 24.77
C LEU A 418 22.95 -35.60 24.51
N THR A 419 23.22 -36.14 23.35
CA THR A 419 24.56 -36.44 22.86
C THR A 419 24.89 -35.55 21.66
N PHE A 420 26.08 -35.00 21.65
CA PHE A 420 26.55 -34.11 20.60
C PHE A 420 27.72 -34.77 19.83
N SER A 421 28.00 -34.22 18.65
CA SER A 421 29.16 -34.69 17.85
C SER A 421 30.50 -34.49 18.59
N GLN A 422 30.56 -33.57 19.52
CA GLN A 422 31.69 -33.36 20.44
C GLN A 422 31.49 -34.23 21.69
N PRO A 423 32.30 -35.27 21.88
CA PRO A 423 32.10 -36.26 22.96
C PRO A 423 32.18 -35.69 24.38
N THR A 424 32.82 -34.53 24.54
CA THR A 424 32.97 -33.86 25.84
C THR A 424 31.90 -32.82 26.11
N LEU A 425 30.99 -32.56 25.14
CA LEU A 425 29.92 -31.61 25.30
C LEU A 425 28.72 -32.29 25.96
N ALA A 426 28.48 -31.96 27.21
CA ALA A 426 27.28 -32.33 27.95
C ALA A 426 26.60 -31.03 28.44
N ILE A 427 25.29 -31.03 28.44
CA ILE A 427 24.51 -29.89 28.91
C ILE A 427 23.45 -30.34 29.90
N THR A 428 23.09 -29.44 30.80
CA THR A 428 21.93 -29.55 31.70
C THR A 428 21.09 -28.29 31.61
N CYS A 429 19.89 -28.33 32.15
CA CYS A 429 19.04 -27.16 32.31
C CYS A 429 18.56 -27.06 33.76
N SER A 430 18.35 -25.82 34.19
CA SER A 430 17.68 -25.48 35.45
C SER A 430 16.28 -24.98 35.17
N PHE A 431 15.33 -25.26 36.09
CA PHE A 431 13.90 -25.02 35.91
C PHE A 431 13.30 -24.28 37.12
N GLY A 432 12.47 -23.27 36.83
CA GLY A 432 11.57 -22.64 37.79
C GLY A 432 10.12 -22.86 37.38
N VAL A 433 9.30 -23.44 38.26
CA VAL A 433 7.90 -23.77 37.98
C VAL A 433 6.98 -23.03 38.93
N THR A 434 5.86 -22.51 38.41
CA THR A 434 4.82 -21.91 39.24
C THR A 434 3.44 -22.10 38.62
N GLU A 435 2.41 -22.27 39.46
CA GLU A 435 1.03 -22.17 39.03
C GLU A 435 0.62 -20.70 38.96
N LEU A 436 -0.07 -20.30 37.90
CA LEU A 436 -0.53 -18.93 37.73
C LEU A 436 -1.87 -18.71 38.41
N ASP A 437 -1.97 -17.62 39.17
CA ASP A 437 -3.26 -17.10 39.59
C ASP A 437 -3.85 -16.21 38.46
N PRO A 438 -4.92 -16.65 37.77
CA PRO A 438 -5.50 -15.89 36.67
C PRO A 438 -6.10 -14.53 37.10
N LYS A 439 -6.13 -14.23 38.40
CA LYS A 439 -6.58 -12.93 38.93
C LYS A 439 -5.43 -11.91 39.03
N LYS A 440 -4.18 -12.37 38.99
CA LYS A 440 -2.99 -11.53 39.04
C LYS A 440 -2.42 -11.29 37.63
N PRO A 441 -1.66 -10.22 37.39
CA PRO A 441 -0.95 -10.03 36.14
C PRO A 441 0.04 -11.18 35.87
N PHE A 442 0.26 -11.52 34.59
CA PHE A 442 1.24 -12.53 34.17
C PHE A 442 2.63 -12.28 34.72
N GLN A 443 3.03 -11.02 34.81
CA GLN A 443 4.32 -10.57 35.34
C GLN A 443 4.58 -11.14 36.76
N HIS A 444 3.57 -11.25 37.59
CA HIS A 444 3.74 -11.79 38.98
C HIS A 444 4.14 -13.27 38.95
N ALA A 445 3.51 -14.06 38.07
CA ALA A 445 3.89 -15.48 37.92
C ALA A 445 5.28 -15.62 37.30
N PHE A 446 5.61 -14.78 36.35
CA PHE A 446 6.95 -14.72 35.75
C PHE A 446 8.00 -14.48 36.81
N GLU A 447 7.84 -13.50 37.71
CA GLU A 447 8.76 -13.17 38.81
C GLU A 447 8.92 -14.32 39.82
N LEU A 448 7.85 -15.06 40.11
CA LEU A 448 7.91 -16.25 40.96
C LEU A 448 8.71 -17.39 40.30
N ALA A 449 8.43 -17.68 39.04
CA ALA A 449 9.18 -18.71 38.30
C ALA A 449 10.64 -18.34 38.13
N ASP A 450 10.97 -17.07 37.87
CA ASP A 450 12.34 -16.56 37.75
C ASP A 450 13.10 -16.68 39.06
N SER A 451 12.50 -16.29 40.17
CA SER A 451 13.10 -16.48 41.51
C SER A 451 13.40 -17.94 41.82
N SER A 452 12.52 -18.85 41.36
CA SER A 452 12.72 -20.29 41.55
C SER A 452 13.82 -20.84 40.65
N LEU A 453 13.88 -20.40 39.40
CA LEU A 453 14.95 -20.72 38.47
C LEU A 453 16.29 -20.23 38.97
N PHE A 454 16.36 -19.00 39.48
CA PHE A 454 17.56 -18.47 40.10
C PHE A 454 18.01 -19.31 41.32
N SER A 455 17.06 -19.74 42.14
CA SER A 455 17.31 -20.63 43.27
C SER A 455 17.84 -22.01 42.83
N ALA A 456 17.30 -22.58 41.76
CA ALA A 456 17.77 -23.81 41.15
C ALA A 456 19.24 -23.69 40.69
N LYS A 457 19.57 -22.60 40.00
CA LYS A 457 20.97 -22.33 39.60
C LYS A 457 21.93 -22.23 40.80
N ARG A 458 21.50 -21.60 41.90
CA ARG A 458 22.32 -21.47 43.13
C ARG A 458 22.44 -22.77 43.91
N ALA A 459 21.45 -23.64 43.89
CA ALA A 459 21.43 -24.90 44.60
C ALA A 459 22.21 -26.05 43.91
N GLY A 460 22.90 -25.73 42.83
CA GLY A 460 23.77 -26.71 42.12
C GLY A 460 23.36 -27.00 40.67
N ARG A 461 22.42 -26.26 40.13
CA ARG A 461 21.91 -26.44 38.75
C ARG A 461 21.22 -27.78 38.48
N ASN A 462 20.91 -28.10 37.24
CA ASN A 462 20.30 -29.40 36.79
C ASN A 462 19.17 -29.88 37.71
N GLN A 463 18.24 -28.99 38.06
CA GLN A 463 17.11 -29.29 38.95
C GLN A 463 15.93 -28.40 38.72
N THR A 464 14.77 -28.84 39.21
CA THR A 464 13.50 -28.13 39.14
C THR A 464 13.11 -27.60 40.53
N LEU A 465 12.81 -26.31 40.65
CA LEU A 465 12.30 -25.72 41.88
C LEU A 465 10.92 -25.05 41.65
N ARG A 466 10.08 -25.09 42.69
CA ARG A 466 8.74 -24.49 42.71
C ARG A 466 8.76 -23.04 43.17
N GLY A 467 7.92 -22.20 42.54
CA GLY A 467 7.64 -20.84 42.99
C GLY A 467 6.80 -20.84 44.26
N ARG A 468 7.36 -20.33 45.31
CA ARG A 468 6.63 -20.18 46.61
C ARG A 468 6.30 -18.72 46.84
#